data_23e5bcbadf33bf0e267ce115db9984be
#
_entry.id   23e5bcbadf33bf0e267ce115db9984be
#
_cell.length_a   1.000
_cell.length_b   1.000
_cell.length_c   1.000
_cell.angle_alpha   90.00
_cell.angle_beta   90.00
_cell.angle_gamma   90.00
#
_symmetry.space_group_name_H-M   'P 1'
#
loop_
_entity.id
_entity.type
_entity.pdbx_description
1 polymer ?
#
loop_
_entity_poly.entity_id
_entity_poly.type
_entity_poly.pdbx_seq_one_letter_code
_entity_poly.pdbx_strand_id
1 'polypeptide(L)'
;HRTDLGLRAYNEHGNISFAETGEDARAEIVRDYLADRDERPDGTRVAMAHRRADVRAINDAIRTELQDRGELAQGEDAGALTYQTNDGKREFAPGDRIVFLENNRDLGVKNGMLGTVEHVEAGRIVAQLDGRGGDSVSVPMGDYQAIDHGYATTIHKNQGATVDRSYVMAS
;
A
#
# COMPACT_ATOMS: atom_id res chain seq x y z
N HIS A 1 4.81 -21.99 -6.43
CA HIS A 1 5.13 -22.04 -7.02
C HIS A 1 5.28 -22.64 -7.69
N ARG A 2 4.91 -22.51 -8.30
CA ARG A 2 5.06 -22.96 -9.17
C ARG A 2 5.91 -23.43 -9.63
N THR A 3 5.83 -23.95 -9.97
CA THR A 3 6.47 -24.40 -10.48
C THR A 3 7.02 -24.64 -11.02
N ASP A 4 6.73 -25.40 -11.09
CA ASP A 4 7.39 -25.59 -11.75
C ASP A 4 8.08 -25.19 -12.36
N LEU A 5 8.06 -25.48 -12.46
CA LEU A 5 8.80 -24.70 -13.43
C LEU A 5 9.52 -23.50 -12.85
N GLY A 6 9.40 -23.23 -11.58
CA GLY A 6 9.98 -22.05 -10.99
C GLY A 6 9.50 -20.71 -11.55
N LEU A 7 8.47 -20.75 -12.39
CA LEU A 7 7.95 -19.54 -13.00
C LEU A 7 6.94 -18.85 -12.09
N ARG A 8 6.96 -17.56 -12.10
CA ARG A 8 5.95 -16.72 -11.46
C ARG A 8 5.16 -16.01 -12.52
N ALA A 9 3.87 -15.84 -12.27
CA ALA A 9 3.03 -15.11 -13.18
C ALA A 9 2.09 -14.21 -12.39
N TYR A 10 1.75 -13.06 -12.95
CA TYR A 10 0.67 -12.25 -12.44
C TYR A 10 -0.20 -11.78 -13.59
N ASN A 11 -1.45 -11.49 -13.29
CA ASN A 11 -2.42 -11.02 -14.26
C ASN A 11 -2.62 -9.54 -14.11
N GLU A 12 -2.60 -8.85 -15.23
CA GLU A 12 -2.89 -7.45 -15.28
C GLU A 12 -3.56 -7.16 -16.62
N HIS A 13 -4.78 -6.68 -16.57
CA HIS A 13 -5.54 -6.39 -17.79
C HIS A 13 -5.69 -7.60 -18.73
N GLY A 14 -5.74 -8.79 -18.16
CA GLY A 14 -5.84 -10.01 -18.94
C GLY A 14 -4.51 -10.52 -19.49
N ASN A 15 -3.43 -9.79 -19.28
CA ASN A 15 -2.10 -10.23 -19.68
C ASN A 15 -1.45 -11.01 -18.55
N ILE A 16 -0.58 -11.94 -18.91
CA ILE A 16 0.19 -12.70 -17.95
C ILE A 16 1.66 -12.49 -18.21
N SER A 17 2.37 -12.03 -17.19
CA SER A 17 3.82 -11.89 -17.24
C SER A 17 4.44 -13.00 -16.40
N PHE A 18 5.56 -13.53 -16.85
CA PHE A 18 6.27 -14.59 -16.15
C PHE A 18 7.61 -14.07 -15.63
N ALA A 19 7.95 -14.49 -14.42
CA ALA A 19 9.21 -14.16 -13.80
C ALA A 19 9.81 -15.45 -13.24
N GLU A 20 11.12 -15.54 -13.25
CA GLU A 20 11.81 -16.76 -12.81
C GLU A 20 11.87 -16.89 -11.29
N THR A 21 11.81 -15.78 -10.57
CA THR A 21 11.94 -15.76 -9.11
C THR A 21 10.87 -14.88 -8.48
N GLY A 22 10.71 -15.02 -7.18
CA GLY A 22 9.83 -14.14 -6.42
C GLY A 22 10.28 -12.68 -6.48
N GLU A 23 11.60 -12.43 -6.53
CA GLU A 23 12.11 -11.08 -6.67
C GLU A 23 11.72 -10.47 -8.01
N ASP A 24 11.79 -11.27 -9.09
CA ASP A 24 11.41 -10.80 -10.41
C ASP A 24 9.92 -10.49 -10.47
N ALA A 25 9.09 -11.33 -9.86
CA ALA A 25 7.66 -11.10 -9.81
C ALA A 25 7.33 -9.83 -9.02
N ARG A 26 8.03 -9.59 -7.92
CA ARG A 26 7.86 -8.36 -7.15
C ARG A 26 8.28 -7.14 -7.95
N ALA A 27 9.41 -7.23 -8.64
CA ALA A 27 9.90 -6.12 -9.47
C ALA A 27 8.91 -5.76 -10.57
N GLU A 28 8.30 -6.75 -11.19
CA GLU A 28 7.32 -6.52 -12.23
C GLU A 28 6.07 -5.83 -11.71
N ILE A 29 5.55 -6.29 -10.57
CA ILE A 29 4.33 -5.70 -10.02
C ILE A 29 4.59 -4.27 -9.52
N VAL A 30 5.75 -4.00 -8.97
CA VAL A 30 6.16 -2.65 -8.57
C VAL A 30 6.21 -1.73 -9.78
N ARG A 31 6.81 -2.20 -10.85
CA ARG A 31 6.92 -1.43 -12.10
C ARG A 31 5.54 -1.11 -12.67
N ASP A 32 4.64 -2.10 -12.68
CA ASP A 32 3.29 -1.91 -13.21
C ASP A 32 2.47 -0.98 -12.33
N TYR A 33 2.62 -1.09 -11.01
CA TYR A 33 1.97 -0.19 -10.08
C TYR A 33 2.39 1.27 -10.35
N LEU A 34 3.69 1.49 -10.46
CA LEU A 34 4.21 2.84 -10.66
C LEU A 34 3.84 3.40 -12.02
N ALA A 35 3.85 2.56 -13.06
CA ALA A 35 3.44 2.99 -14.39
C ALA A 35 1.97 3.43 -14.40
N ASP A 36 1.10 2.68 -13.73
CA ASP A 36 -0.30 3.05 -13.63
C ASP A 36 -0.49 4.34 -12.84
N ARG A 37 0.26 4.51 -11.77
CA ARG A 37 0.23 5.73 -10.97
C ARG A 37 0.65 6.95 -11.80
N ASP A 38 1.68 6.79 -12.61
CA ASP A 38 2.18 7.88 -13.46
C ASP A 38 1.19 8.24 -14.56
N GLU A 39 0.52 7.23 -15.11
CA GLU A 39 -0.44 7.40 -16.19
C GLU A 39 -1.79 7.94 -15.72
N ARG A 40 -2.20 7.53 -14.51
CA ARG A 40 -3.49 7.92 -13.93
C ARG A 40 -3.30 8.43 -12.50
N PRO A 41 -2.68 9.59 -12.31
CA PRO A 41 -2.35 10.08 -10.96
C PRO A 41 -3.57 10.30 -10.07
N ASP A 42 -4.74 10.55 -10.65
CA ASP A 42 -5.98 10.73 -9.89
C ASP A 42 -6.71 9.41 -9.63
N GLY A 43 -6.24 8.32 -10.22
CA GLY A 43 -6.84 7.01 -10.02
C GLY A 43 -6.32 6.33 -8.75
N THR A 44 -6.94 5.22 -8.41
CA THR A 44 -6.51 4.43 -7.27
C THR A 44 -6.15 3.02 -7.71
N ARG A 45 -5.23 2.41 -7.00
CA ARG A 45 -4.73 1.07 -7.27
C ARG A 45 -4.20 0.43 -6.00
N VAL A 46 -4.13 -0.90 -6.02
CA VAL A 46 -3.51 -1.66 -4.96
C VAL A 46 -2.81 -2.87 -5.56
N ALA A 47 -1.63 -3.19 -5.06
CA ALA A 47 -0.95 -4.44 -5.35
C ALA A 47 -1.33 -5.45 -4.29
N MET A 48 -1.50 -6.71 -4.67
CA MET A 48 -1.88 -7.76 -3.74
C MET A 48 -0.99 -8.97 -3.88
N ALA A 49 -0.65 -9.58 -2.77
CA ALA A 49 0.14 -10.81 -2.74
C ALA A 49 -0.39 -11.72 -1.64
N HIS A 50 -0.10 -13.01 -1.75
CA HIS A 50 -0.53 -13.99 -0.75
C HIS A 50 0.29 -13.91 0.52
N ARG A 51 1.58 -13.59 0.41
CA ARG A 51 2.52 -13.65 1.52
C ARG A 51 2.80 -12.27 2.08
N ARG A 52 2.81 -12.18 3.40
CA ARG A 52 3.10 -10.92 4.09
C ARG A 52 4.50 -10.39 3.74
N ALA A 53 5.47 -11.29 3.57
CA ALA A 53 6.82 -10.88 3.19
C ALA A 53 6.85 -10.20 1.82
N ASP A 54 6.05 -10.68 0.87
CA ASP A 54 5.95 -10.07 -0.45
C ASP A 54 5.26 -8.72 -0.37
N VAL A 55 4.18 -8.62 0.42
CA VAL A 55 3.49 -7.36 0.64
C VAL A 55 4.46 -6.32 1.20
N ARG A 56 5.24 -6.70 2.19
CA ARG A 56 6.22 -5.81 2.81
C ARG A 56 7.27 -5.34 1.80
N ALA A 57 7.79 -6.27 1.01
CA ALA A 57 8.80 -5.95 0.01
C ALA A 57 8.27 -5.02 -1.07
N ILE A 58 7.03 -5.23 -1.51
CA ILE A 58 6.40 -4.37 -2.52
C ILE A 58 6.19 -2.97 -1.95
N ASN A 59 5.65 -2.85 -0.74
CA ASN A 59 5.46 -1.55 -0.10
C ASN A 59 6.78 -0.79 0.03
N ASP A 60 7.83 -1.46 0.48
CA ASP A 60 9.14 -0.83 0.66
C ASP A 60 9.72 -0.37 -0.67
N ALA A 61 9.60 -1.19 -1.72
CA ALA A 61 10.14 -0.87 -3.03
C ALA A 61 9.43 0.33 -3.65
N ILE A 62 8.10 0.39 -3.54
CA ILE A 62 7.34 1.53 -4.08
C ILE A 62 7.69 2.81 -3.32
N ARG A 63 7.76 2.75 -1.99
CA ARG A 63 8.11 3.93 -1.21
C ARG A 63 9.51 4.43 -1.55
N THR A 64 10.47 3.53 -1.65
CA THR A 64 11.85 3.88 -2.00
C THR A 64 11.90 4.59 -3.35
N GLU A 65 11.20 4.06 -4.34
CA GLU A 65 11.17 4.69 -5.66
C GLU A 65 10.56 6.09 -5.60
N LEU A 66 9.47 6.26 -4.86
CA LEU A 66 8.83 7.57 -4.73
C LEU A 66 9.73 8.57 -3.99
N GLN A 67 10.46 8.10 -2.99
CA GLN A 67 11.43 8.94 -2.28
C GLN A 67 12.59 9.35 -3.19
N ASP A 68 13.10 8.41 -3.98
CA ASP A 68 14.17 8.67 -4.93
C ASP A 68 13.76 9.68 -6.00
N ARG A 69 12.50 9.68 -6.38
CA ARG A 69 11.95 10.65 -7.34
C ARG A 69 11.67 12.01 -6.72
N GLY A 70 11.73 12.12 -5.40
CA GLY A 70 11.37 13.34 -4.70
C GLY A 70 9.87 13.55 -4.54
N GLU A 71 9.07 12.50 -4.74
CA GLU A 71 7.62 12.57 -4.65
C GLU A 71 7.08 12.15 -3.29
N LEU A 72 7.94 11.65 -2.41
CA LEU A 72 7.55 11.24 -1.07
C LEU A 72 8.67 11.65 -0.11
N ALA A 73 8.31 12.30 0.99
CA ALA A 73 9.29 12.76 1.96
C ALA A 73 9.97 11.58 2.66
N GLN A 74 11.24 11.76 3.00
CA GLN A 74 12.02 10.80 3.78
C GLN A 74 12.67 11.54 4.93
N GLY A 75 12.40 11.09 6.15
CA GLY A 75 12.96 11.67 7.36
C GLY A 75 12.13 12.83 7.90
N GLU A 76 12.33 13.11 9.19
CA GLU A 76 11.58 14.17 9.89
C GLU A 76 11.80 15.55 9.30
N ASP A 77 13.02 15.84 8.89
CA ASP A 77 13.36 17.15 8.32
C ASP A 77 12.58 17.43 7.04
N ALA A 78 12.20 16.41 6.32
CA ALA A 78 11.43 16.55 5.09
C ALA A 78 9.92 16.45 5.30
N GLY A 79 9.47 16.13 6.52
CA GLY A 79 8.05 16.08 6.83
C GLY A 79 7.46 14.71 7.01
N ALA A 80 8.29 13.65 7.08
CA ALA A 80 7.84 12.32 7.40
C ALA A 80 8.00 12.05 8.89
N LEU A 81 7.12 11.24 9.47
CA LEU A 81 7.21 10.88 10.88
C LEU A 81 7.12 9.37 11.05
N THR A 82 7.79 8.86 12.06
CA THR A 82 7.76 7.43 12.38
C THR A 82 6.81 7.18 13.54
N TYR A 83 5.96 6.18 13.38
CA TYR A 83 4.96 5.82 14.37
C TYR A 83 5.08 4.35 14.74
N GLN A 84 4.67 4.02 15.95
CA GLN A 84 4.53 2.63 16.35
C GLN A 84 3.21 2.10 15.81
N THR A 85 3.29 0.99 15.06
CA THR A 85 2.11 0.28 14.58
C THR A 85 2.09 -1.12 15.19
N ASN A 86 1.02 -1.87 14.96
CA ASN A 86 0.92 -3.25 15.45
C ASN A 86 2.02 -4.14 14.89
N ASP A 87 2.53 -3.82 13.70
CA ASP A 87 3.53 -4.64 13.02
C ASP A 87 4.94 -4.06 13.13
N GLY A 88 5.14 -3.07 13.98
CA GLY A 88 6.43 -2.44 14.19
C GLY A 88 6.40 -0.95 13.85
N LYS A 89 7.56 -0.35 13.85
CA LYS A 89 7.66 1.07 13.52
C LYS A 89 7.56 1.27 12.01
N ARG A 90 6.81 2.28 11.61
CA ARG A 90 6.62 2.64 10.21
C ARG A 90 6.70 4.14 10.04
N GLU A 91 7.39 4.56 8.99
CA GLU A 91 7.42 5.97 8.60
C GLU A 91 6.24 6.28 7.69
N PHE A 92 5.56 7.39 7.94
CA PHE A 92 4.49 7.87 7.07
C PHE A 92 4.75 9.33 6.70
N ALA A 93 4.41 9.68 5.48
CA ALA A 93 4.52 11.03 4.96
C ALA A 93 3.25 11.38 4.18
N PRO A 94 2.95 12.67 4.00
CA PRO A 94 1.83 13.05 3.15
C PRO A 94 1.99 12.41 1.75
N GLY A 95 0.90 11.86 1.23
CA GLY A 95 0.90 11.14 -0.04
C GLY A 95 1.10 9.64 0.08
N ASP A 96 1.51 9.14 1.24
CA ASP A 96 1.61 7.70 1.45
C ASP A 96 0.25 7.02 1.35
N ARG A 97 0.23 5.82 0.80
CA ARG A 97 -0.97 4.98 0.84
C ARG A 97 -0.96 4.19 2.15
N ILE A 98 -2.12 4.06 2.74
CA ILE A 98 -2.28 3.29 3.98
C ILE A 98 -3.44 2.31 3.88
N VAL A 99 -3.35 1.27 4.68
CA VAL A 99 -4.42 0.29 4.86
C VAL A 99 -4.78 0.23 6.34
N PHE A 100 -6.09 0.14 6.60
CA PHE A 100 -6.62 -0.04 7.94
C PHE A 100 -6.82 -1.54 8.16
N LEU A 101 -6.33 -2.06 9.29
CA LEU A 101 -6.25 -3.50 9.52
C LEU A 101 -7.25 -4.00 10.55
N GLU A 102 -8.00 -3.12 11.19
CA GLU A 102 -9.04 -3.46 12.15
C GLU A 102 -10.22 -2.53 12.00
N ASN A 103 -11.40 -3.07 12.23
CA ASN A 103 -12.62 -2.26 12.27
C ASN A 103 -12.58 -1.30 13.44
N ASN A 104 -13.00 -0.07 13.22
CA ASN A 104 -13.17 0.91 14.30
C ASN A 104 -14.34 1.81 13.94
N ARG A 105 -15.43 1.66 14.70
CA ARG A 105 -16.66 2.40 14.43
C ARG A 105 -16.48 3.90 14.62
N ASP A 106 -15.76 4.29 15.66
CA ASP A 106 -15.57 5.72 15.96
C ASP A 106 -14.79 6.45 14.86
N LEU A 107 -13.84 5.77 14.26
CA LEU A 107 -13.07 6.33 13.14
C LEU A 107 -13.81 6.14 11.80
N GLY A 108 -14.78 5.26 11.75
CA GLY A 108 -15.49 4.96 10.51
C GLY A 108 -14.67 4.13 9.54
N VAL A 109 -13.77 3.31 10.05
CA VAL A 109 -12.91 2.47 9.20
C VAL A 109 -13.18 1.00 9.43
N LYS A 110 -12.92 0.20 8.40
CA LYS A 110 -13.05 -1.25 8.43
C LYS A 110 -11.74 -1.89 7.97
N ASN A 111 -11.52 -3.11 8.44
CA ASN A 111 -10.37 -3.91 8.02
C ASN A 111 -10.32 -4.02 6.50
N GLY A 112 -9.20 -3.64 5.93
CA GLY A 112 -8.98 -3.68 4.47
C GLY A 112 -9.23 -2.36 3.76
N MET A 113 -9.79 -1.36 4.43
CA MET A 113 -9.97 -0.04 3.81
C MET A 113 -8.64 0.59 3.50
N LEU A 114 -8.59 1.30 2.38
CA LEU A 114 -7.40 2.01 1.90
C LEU A 114 -7.64 3.52 1.93
N GLY A 115 -6.55 4.25 2.04
CA GLY A 115 -6.59 5.69 1.99
C GLY A 115 -5.24 6.29 1.65
N THR A 116 -5.21 7.61 1.59
CA THR A 116 -4.00 8.37 1.32
C THR A 116 -3.75 9.34 2.46
N VAL A 117 -2.53 9.36 2.97
CA VAL A 117 -2.16 10.28 4.05
C VAL A 117 -2.19 11.70 3.51
N GLU A 118 -2.93 12.56 4.20
CA GLU A 118 -2.98 13.98 3.91
C GLU A 118 -2.00 14.76 4.76
N HIS A 119 -1.85 14.36 6.03
CA HIS A 119 -1.09 15.12 7.00
C HIS A 119 -0.57 14.21 8.10
N VAL A 120 0.64 14.46 8.56
CA VAL A 120 1.22 13.75 9.71
C VAL A 120 1.63 14.77 10.78
N GLU A 121 1.36 14.42 12.03
CA GLU A 121 1.82 15.20 13.17
C GLU A 121 2.09 14.25 14.33
N ALA A 122 2.71 14.76 15.38
CA ALA A 122 3.01 13.92 16.53
C ALA A 122 1.73 13.30 17.08
N GLY A 123 1.71 11.97 17.14
CA GLY A 123 0.58 11.21 17.69
C GLY A 123 -0.65 11.10 16.80
N ARG A 124 -0.63 11.63 15.59
CA ARG A 124 -1.85 11.65 14.75
C ARG A 124 -1.53 11.63 13.28
N ILE A 125 -2.30 10.86 12.54
CA ILE A 125 -2.25 10.82 11.06
C ILE A 125 -3.64 11.18 10.55
N VAL A 126 -3.71 12.10 9.59
CA VAL A 126 -4.96 12.42 8.89
C VAL A 126 -4.88 11.79 7.51
N ALA A 127 -5.89 11.03 7.14
CA ALA A 127 -5.92 10.33 5.86
C ALA A 127 -7.25 10.52 5.18
N GLN A 128 -7.22 10.51 3.85
CA GLN A 128 -8.40 10.57 3.02
C GLN A 128 -8.73 9.13 2.58
N LEU A 129 -9.93 8.68 2.88
CA LEU A 129 -10.36 7.32 2.53
C LEU A 129 -10.70 7.22 1.05
N ASP A 130 -10.36 6.09 0.44
CA ASP A 130 -10.76 5.80 -0.93
C ASP A 130 -12.28 5.59 -0.98
N GLY A 131 -12.91 6.07 -2.02
CA GLY A 131 -14.35 6.01 -2.15
C GLY A 131 -14.99 6.92 -1.11
N ARG A 132 -16.24 6.79 -0.82
CA ARG A 132 -16.93 7.54 0.25
C ARG A 132 -16.80 9.06 0.12
N GLY A 133 -16.70 9.55 -1.13
CA GLY A 133 -16.62 10.99 -1.38
C GLY A 133 -15.33 11.66 -0.89
N GLY A 134 -14.30 10.87 -0.60
CA GLY A 134 -13.04 11.41 -0.13
C GLY A 134 -13.06 11.85 1.33
N ASP A 135 -13.83 11.17 2.18
CA ASP A 135 -13.91 11.48 3.59
C ASP A 135 -12.54 11.39 4.25
N SER A 136 -12.22 12.38 5.07
CA SER A 136 -10.98 12.38 5.87
C SER A 136 -11.23 11.73 7.22
N VAL A 137 -10.23 11.01 7.71
CA VAL A 137 -10.25 10.43 9.05
C VAL A 137 -8.99 10.87 9.78
N SER A 138 -9.15 11.22 11.05
CA SER A 138 -8.05 11.61 11.91
C SER A 138 -7.78 10.45 12.87
N VAL A 139 -6.61 9.83 12.74
CA VAL A 139 -6.25 8.61 13.47
C VAL A 139 -5.35 8.95 14.64
N PRO A 140 -5.83 8.76 15.88
CA PRO A 140 -4.97 8.96 17.06
C PRO A 140 -4.07 7.74 17.21
N MET A 141 -2.80 7.89 16.87
CA MET A 141 -1.87 6.75 16.79
C MET A 141 -1.56 6.10 18.14
N GLY A 142 -1.82 6.77 19.24
CA GLY A 142 -1.71 6.14 20.55
C GLY A 142 -2.85 5.16 20.84
N ASP A 143 -4.00 5.35 20.22
CA ASP A 143 -5.20 4.54 20.47
C ASP A 143 -5.48 3.53 19.36
N TYR A 144 -5.06 3.83 18.14
CA TYR A 144 -5.30 2.97 16.98
C TYR A 144 -4.00 2.81 16.21
N GLN A 145 -3.42 1.62 16.27
CA GLN A 145 -2.13 1.32 15.65
C GLN A 145 -2.25 0.25 14.55
N ALA A 146 -3.46 -0.09 14.18
CA ALA A 146 -3.72 -1.15 13.19
C ALA A 146 -3.71 -0.57 11.77
N ILE A 147 -2.62 0.10 11.43
CA ILE A 147 -2.39 0.61 10.07
C ILE A 147 -1.03 0.14 9.58
N ASP A 148 -0.88 0.12 8.27
CA ASP A 148 0.40 -0.14 7.62
C ASP A 148 0.41 0.56 6.27
N HIS A 149 1.53 0.49 5.56
CA HIS A 149 1.59 0.99 4.18
C HIS A 149 0.60 0.21 3.33
N GLY A 150 -0.07 0.89 2.44
CA GLY A 150 -1.18 0.34 1.66
C GLY A 150 -0.99 0.43 0.15
N TYR A 151 0.24 0.48 -0.33
CA TYR A 151 0.52 0.28 -1.75
C TYR A 151 0.22 -1.16 -2.12
N ALA A 152 0.58 -2.07 -1.23
CA ALA A 152 0.29 -3.49 -1.36
C ALA A 152 -0.36 -4.01 -0.09
N THR A 153 -1.22 -5.01 -0.23
CA THR A 153 -1.88 -5.68 0.88
C THR A 153 -1.95 -7.18 0.61
N THR A 154 -2.31 -7.96 1.61
CA THR A 154 -2.58 -9.37 1.37
C THR A 154 -3.93 -9.49 0.65
N ILE A 155 -4.08 -10.55 -0.12
CA ILE A 155 -5.32 -10.79 -0.86
C ILE A 155 -6.51 -10.86 0.08
N HIS A 156 -6.34 -11.48 1.25
CA HIS A 156 -7.43 -11.63 2.23
C HIS A 156 -7.94 -10.30 2.77
N LYS A 157 -7.04 -9.35 2.98
CA LYS A 157 -7.41 -8.06 3.57
C LYS A 157 -8.14 -7.16 2.58
N ASN A 158 -8.02 -7.44 1.29
CA ASN A 158 -8.53 -6.53 0.28
C ASN A 158 -9.73 -7.02 -0.50
N GLN A 159 -10.46 -7.96 0.04
CA GLN A 159 -11.75 -8.30 -0.52
C GLN A 159 -12.69 -7.11 -0.33
N GLY A 160 -13.11 -6.51 -1.40
CA GLY A 160 -14.02 -5.37 -1.35
C GLY A 160 -13.35 -4.01 -1.25
N ALA A 161 -12.06 -3.93 -1.50
CA ALA A 161 -11.38 -2.63 -1.59
C ALA A 161 -11.98 -1.79 -2.71
N THR A 162 -12.14 -0.50 -2.46
CA THR A 162 -12.67 0.44 -3.44
C THR A 162 -11.51 1.10 -4.17
N VAL A 163 -10.97 0.42 -5.16
CA VAL A 163 -9.90 0.94 -6.00
C VAL A 163 -10.25 0.72 -7.45
N ASP A 164 -9.66 1.52 -8.33
CA ASP A 164 -9.90 1.42 -9.77
C ASP A 164 -9.25 0.20 -10.39
N ARG A 165 -8.07 -0.16 -9.91
CA ARG A 165 -7.30 -1.28 -10.44
C ARG A 165 -6.57 -2.03 -9.33
N SER A 166 -6.49 -3.34 -9.49
CA SER A 166 -5.68 -4.17 -8.60
C SER A 166 -4.72 -5.01 -9.41
N TYR A 167 -3.52 -5.18 -8.88
CA TYR A 167 -2.46 -5.95 -9.49
C TYR A 167 -2.16 -7.11 -8.55
N VAL A 168 -2.33 -8.33 -8.99
CA VAL A 168 -2.19 -9.51 -8.13
C VAL A 168 -0.93 -10.27 -8.49
N MET A 169 -0.04 -10.41 -7.51
CA MET A 169 1.17 -11.19 -7.67
C MET A 169 0.82 -12.68 -7.58
N ALA A 170 1.15 -13.42 -8.62
CA ALA A 170 1.00 -14.86 -8.61
C ALA A 170 2.19 -15.50 -7.91
N SER A 171 1.94 -16.58 -7.19
CA SER A 171 3.02 -17.29 -6.49
C SER A 171 2.91 -18.79 -6.67
#